data_7f32618514882ecbd317ea22988ff7d5
#
_entry.id   7f32618514882ecbd317ea22988ff7d5
#
_cell.length_a   1.000
_cell.length_b   1.000
_cell.length_c   1.000
_cell.angle_alpha   90.00
_cell.angle_beta   90.00
_cell.angle_gamma   90.00
#
_symmetry.space_group_name_H-M   'P 1'
#
loop_
_entity.id
_entity.type
_entity.pdbx_description
1 polymer ?
#
loop_
_entity_poly.entity_id
_entity_poly.type
_entity_poly.pdbx_seq_one_letter_code
_entity_poly.pdbx_strand_id
1 'polypeptide(L)'
;SSAASDVYKRQEPTYGLLRSIGRDFKMLVSPFSGQRHAFWPMVQKFGYEKACAYRDLFHMEGMDVMRFSLKEVVTMINDFKERFVCDYDEYEILACHQANKLIISNLARKIKFPLSKIPLSIVDYGNTGCASIPLAICEHYSNKNTSQDSGKILTCGFGIGLSLGIVGITVEPQNCFPVFRVKERYDDGLSFEDYK
;
A
#
# COMPACT_ATOMS: atom_id res chain seq x y z
N SER A 1 -21.19 20.09 20.27
CA SER A 1 -20.59 18.84 20.78
C SER A 1 -21.41 17.57 20.48
N SER A 2 -22.72 17.67 20.29
CA SER A 2 -23.58 16.52 19.96
C SER A 2 -23.32 15.96 18.56
N ALA A 3 -23.05 16.81 17.56
CA ALA A 3 -22.78 16.37 16.19
C ALA A 3 -21.48 15.56 16.08
N ALA A 4 -20.41 15.93 16.80
CA ALA A 4 -19.15 15.19 16.80
C ALA A 4 -19.29 13.81 17.46
N SER A 5 -20.06 13.70 18.55
CA SER A 5 -20.31 12.40 19.20
C SER A 5 -21.20 11.47 18.36
N ASP A 6 -22.04 12.03 17.50
CA ASP A 6 -22.92 11.25 16.61
C ASP A 6 -22.15 10.67 15.41
N VAL A 7 -21.16 11.38 14.91
CA VAL A 7 -20.23 10.87 13.87
C VAL A 7 -19.42 9.68 14.40
N TYR A 8 -18.89 9.77 15.62
CA TYR A 8 -18.16 8.65 16.25
C TYR A 8 -19.03 7.42 16.54
N LYS A 9 -20.29 7.60 16.83
CA LYS A 9 -21.22 6.49 17.13
C LYS A 9 -21.66 5.72 15.88
N ARG A 10 -21.51 6.29 14.68
CA ARG A 10 -21.89 5.67 13.41
C ARG A 10 -20.76 4.91 12.74
N GLN A 11 -19.53 5.01 13.24
CA GLN A 11 -18.39 4.29 12.67
C GLN A 11 -18.43 2.82 13.10
N GLU A 12 -18.43 1.92 12.13
CA GLU A 12 -18.22 0.50 12.41
C GLU A 12 -16.78 0.27 12.92
N PRO A 13 -16.59 -0.71 13.82
CA PRO A 13 -15.26 -1.06 14.29
C PRO A 13 -14.31 -1.40 13.12
N THR A 14 -13.14 -0.79 13.11
CA THR A 14 -12.08 -1.12 12.18
C THR A 14 -11.14 -2.14 12.79
N TYR A 15 -10.94 -3.25 12.12
CA TYR A 15 -10.04 -4.32 12.56
C TYR A 15 -8.78 -4.32 11.71
N GLY A 16 -7.63 -4.51 12.36
CA GLY A 16 -6.37 -4.53 11.64
C GLY A 16 -5.30 -5.38 12.32
N LEU A 17 -4.39 -5.91 11.50
CA LEU A 17 -3.14 -6.53 11.94
C LEU A 17 -1.97 -5.80 11.25
N LEU A 18 -0.94 -5.51 12.03
CA LEU A 18 0.32 -4.97 11.54
C LEU A 18 1.45 -5.90 11.98
N ARG A 19 2.41 -6.15 11.09
CA ARG A 19 3.58 -6.97 11.37
C ARG A 19 4.82 -6.39 10.73
N SER A 20 5.96 -6.50 11.40
CA SER A 20 7.26 -6.15 10.87
C SER A 20 8.21 -7.35 10.97
N ILE A 21 8.96 -7.64 9.89
CA ILE A 21 9.90 -8.75 9.77
C ILE A 21 11.28 -8.18 9.44
N GLY A 22 11.91 -7.54 10.41
CA GLY A 22 13.19 -6.85 10.24
C GLY A 22 14.37 -7.75 9.90
N ARG A 23 14.31 -9.07 10.18
CA ARG A 23 15.39 -10.01 9.83
C ARG A 23 15.69 -10.05 8.33
N ASP A 24 14.68 -9.83 7.50
CA ASP A 24 14.75 -9.99 6.04
C ASP A 24 14.84 -8.63 5.30
N PHE A 25 15.17 -7.54 6.02
CA PHE A 25 15.15 -6.18 5.50
C PHE A 25 16.03 -5.96 4.25
N LYS A 26 17.08 -6.76 4.08
CA LYS A 26 18.01 -6.65 2.95
C LYS A 26 17.38 -7.01 1.60
N MET A 27 16.28 -7.76 1.60
CA MET A 27 15.59 -8.15 0.36
C MET A 27 14.98 -6.96 -0.38
N LEU A 28 14.62 -5.91 0.38
CA LEU A 28 13.96 -4.73 -0.15
C LEU A 28 14.39 -3.52 0.67
N VAL A 29 15.37 -2.78 0.20
CA VAL A 29 15.98 -1.70 0.97
C VAL A 29 16.52 -0.59 0.08
N SER A 30 16.39 0.63 0.57
CA SER A 30 17.16 1.77 0.09
C SER A 30 18.27 2.05 1.12
N PRO A 31 19.47 1.46 0.94
CA PRO A 31 20.46 1.38 2.02
C PRO A 31 21.01 2.73 2.45
N PHE A 32 20.90 3.73 1.59
CA PHE A 32 21.49 5.05 1.79
C PHE A 32 20.43 6.15 1.89
N SER A 33 19.16 5.79 2.05
CA SER A 33 18.08 6.77 2.27
C SER A 33 17.82 7.00 3.76
N GLY A 34 17.22 8.13 4.06
CA GLY A 34 16.87 8.54 5.42
C GLY A 34 18.08 9.00 6.24
N GLN A 35 17.88 9.13 7.54
CA GLN A 35 18.90 9.68 8.46
C GLN A 35 19.96 8.65 8.90
N ARG A 36 19.81 7.38 8.55
CA ARG A 36 20.71 6.30 9.00
C ARG A 36 22.13 6.46 8.43
N HIS A 37 22.22 6.94 7.18
CA HIS A 37 23.48 7.24 6.52
C HIS A 37 23.42 8.67 6.00
N ALA A 38 23.89 9.61 6.80
CA ALA A 38 23.95 11.00 6.38
C ALA A 38 24.78 11.14 5.11
N PHE A 39 24.28 11.93 4.15
CA PHE A 39 24.87 12.09 2.84
C PHE A 39 26.35 12.56 2.90
N TRP A 40 26.64 13.49 3.80
CA TRP A 40 27.98 14.07 3.91
C TRP A 40 29.10 13.07 4.31
N PRO A 41 28.93 12.20 5.30
CA PRO A 41 29.86 11.09 5.55
C PRO A 41 30.07 10.16 4.36
N MET A 42 29.04 9.95 3.51
CA MET A 42 29.17 9.19 2.28
C MET A 42 30.02 9.92 1.25
N VAL A 43 29.84 11.24 1.08
CA VAL A 43 30.68 12.07 0.21
C VAL A 43 32.13 12.02 0.66
N GLN A 44 32.40 12.13 1.94
CA GLN A 44 33.78 12.03 2.49
C GLN A 44 34.39 10.65 2.24
N LYS A 45 33.63 9.59 2.33
CA LYS A 45 34.11 8.21 2.16
C LYS A 45 34.27 7.79 0.69
N PHE A 46 33.36 8.16 -0.17
CA PHE A 46 33.24 7.62 -1.54
C PHE A 46 33.41 8.67 -2.65
N GLY A 47 33.45 9.96 -2.31
CA GLY A 47 33.37 11.07 -3.26
C GLY A 47 31.91 11.42 -3.65
N TYR A 48 31.72 12.64 -4.15
CA TYR A 48 30.39 13.21 -4.40
C TYR A 48 29.56 12.40 -5.42
N GLU A 49 30.15 12.05 -6.56
CA GLU A 49 29.46 11.32 -7.63
C GLU A 49 28.96 9.95 -7.16
N LYS A 50 29.81 9.18 -6.47
CA LYS A 50 29.43 7.87 -5.92
C LYS A 50 28.40 8.01 -4.80
N ALA A 51 28.52 9.02 -3.94
CA ALA A 51 27.55 9.27 -2.89
C ALA A 51 26.16 9.59 -3.46
N CYS A 52 26.08 10.38 -4.53
CA CYS A 52 24.83 10.65 -5.25
C CYS A 52 24.24 9.36 -5.83
N ALA A 53 25.05 8.55 -6.53
CA ALA A 53 24.60 7.27 -7.09
C ALA A 53 24.11 6.30 -6.01
N TYR A 54 24.75 6.24 -4.85
CA TYR A 54 24.35 5.39 -3.74
C TYR A 54 23.11 5.90 -3.01
N ARG A 55 22.90 7.21 -2.93
CA ARG A 55 21.73 7.79 -2.29
C ARG A 55 20.43 7.32 -2.94
N ASP A 56 20.44 7.22 -4.25
CA ASP A 56 19.27 6.87 -5.05
C ASP A 56 19.16 5.36 -5.32
N LEU A 57 20.06 4.57 -4.73
CA LEU A 57 20.11 3.13 -4.94
C LEU A 57 18.95 2.43 -4.20
N PHE A 58 18.14 1.75 -4.97
CA PHE A 58 17.08 0.88 -4.47
C PHE A 58 17.46 -0.57 -4.78
N HIS A 59 17.61 -1.37 -3.72
CA HIS A 59 17.94 -2.78 -3.86
C HIS A 59 16.70 -3.64 -3.64
N MET A 60 16.44 -4.57 -4.56
CA MET A 60 15.33 -5.50 -4.49
C MET A 60 15.72 -6.88 -5.00
N GLU A 61 15.66 -7.87 -4.14
CA GLU A 61 15.75 -9.28 -4.49
C GLU A 61 14.38 -9.81 -4.90
N GLY A 62 14.03 -9.69 -6.18
CA GLY A 62 12.68 -9.91 -6.69
C GLY A 62 12.08 -11.28 -6.34
N MET A 63 12.89 -12.35 -6.40
CA MET A 63 12.45 -13.71 -6.04
C MET A 63 12.17 -13.85 -4.55
N ASP A 64 12.96 -13.21 -3.71
CA ASP A 64 12.78 -13.27 -2.26
C ASP A 64 11.59 -12.42 -1.82
N VAL A 65 11.38 -11.25 -2.43
CA VAL A 65 10.17 -10.44 -2.24
C VAL A 65 8.93 -11.21 -2.67
N MET A 66 8.97 -11.94 -3.78
CA MET A 66 7.86 -12.80 -4.21
C MET A 66 7.62 -13.93 -3.19
N ARG A 67 8.65 -14.60 -2.72
CA ARG A 67 8.55 -15.67 -1.70
C ARG A 67 7.97 -15.14 -0.40
N PHE A 68 8.44 -13.97 0.06
CA PHE A 68 7.91 -13.26 1.22
C PHE A 68 6.41 -12.96 1.04
N SER A 69 6.02 -12.37 -0.09
CA SER A 69 4.62 -12.01 -0.36
C SER A 69 3.72 -13.24 -0.35
N LEU A 70 4.16 -14.36 -0.93
CA LEU A 70 3.37 -15.59 -1.02
C LEU A 70 3.41 -16.47 0.24
N LYS A 71 4.21 -16.12 1.24
CA LYS A 71 4.28 -16.84 2.52
C LYS A 71 3.75 -15.94 3.65
N GLU A 72 4.44 -14.87 3.96
CA GLU A 72 4.16 -14.08 5.15
C GLU A 72 2.84 -13.29 5.01
N VAL A 73 2.55 -12.75 3.82
CA VAL A 73 1.29 -12.06 3.56
C VAL A 73 0.11 -13.03 3.62
N VAL A 74 0.25 -14.22 3.03
CA VAL A 74 -0.78 -15.27 3.10
C VAL A 74 -1.03 -15.69 4.56
N THR A 75 0.04 -15.94 5.32
CA THR A 75 -0.08 -16.27 6.75
C THR A 75 -0.84 -15.18 7.51
N MET A 76 -0.48 -13.93 7.28
CA MET A 76 -1.11 -12.81 7.97
C MET A 76 -2.58 -12.62 7.62
N ILE A 77 -2.96 -12.86 6.35
CA ILE A 77 -4.37 -12.83 5.93
C ILE A 77 -5.17 -13.93 6.63
N ASN A 78 -4.61 -15.13 6.76
CA ASN A 78 -5.25 -16.24 7.47
C ASN A 78 -5.36 -15.92 8.98
N ASP A 79 -4.29 -15.39 9.60
CA ASP A 79 -4.31 -14.95 11.01
C ASP A 79 -5.38 -13.88 11.25
N PHE A 80 -5.56 -12.95 10.30
CA PHE A 80 -6.61 -11.94 10.37
C PHE A 80 -8.00 -12.58 10.37
N LYS A 81 -8.23 -13.50 9.42
CA LYS A 81 -9.50 -14.22 9.30
C LYS A 81 -9.84 -15.00 10.58
N GLU A 82 -8.88 -15.73 11.13
CA GLU A 82 -9.06 -16.50 12.37
C GLU A 82 -9.31 -15.58 13.58
N ARG A 83 -8.51 -14.51 13.71
CA ARG A 83 -8.57 -13.62 14.87
C ARG A 83 -9.86 -12.83 14.96
N PHE A 84 -10.37 -12.38 13.83
CA PHE A 84 -11.58 -11.54 13.77
C PHE A 84 -12.82 -12.31 13.34
N VAL A 85 -12.71 -13.63 13.17
CA VAL A 85 -13.82 -14.53 12.80
C VAL A 85 -14.62 -13.98 11.62
N CYS A 86 -13.92 -13.46 10.60
CA CYS A 86 -14.55 -12.85 9.44
C CYS A 86 -14.51 -13.80 8.21
N ASP A 87 -15.52 -13.72 7.37
CA ASP A 87 -15.52 -14.39 6.07
C ASP A 87 -15.13 -13.42 4.96
N TYR A 88 -14.45 -13.95 3.93
CA TYR A 88 -14.09 -13.15 2.76
C TYR A 88 -15.31 -12.70 1.95
N ASP A 89 -16.43 -13.40 2.07
CA ASP A 89 -17.68 -13.04 1.40
C ASP A 89 -18.29 -11.75 1.95
N GLU A 90 -17.93 -11.36 3.18
CA GLU A 90 -18.33 -10.09 3.77
C GLU A 90 -17.66 -8.87 3.10
N TYR A 91 -16.54 -9.10 2.41
CA TYR A 91 -15.79 -8.03 1.76
C TYR A 91 -16.14 -7.95 0.27
N GLU A 92 -16.44 -6.73 -0.16
CA GLU A 92 -16.70 -6.42 -1.56
C GLU A 92 -15.46 -6.62 -2.42
N ILE A 93 -14.33 -6.10 -1.95
CA ILE A 93 -13.03 -6.22 -2.60
C ILE A 93 -11.89 -6.46 -1.60
N LEU A 94 -10.79 -7.00 -2.13
CA LEU A 94 -9.47 -6.95 -1.52
C LEU A 94 -8.60 -5.95 -2.28
N ALA A 95 -8.42 -4.75 -1.71
CA ALA A 95 -7.50 -3.75 -2.25
C ALA A 95 -6.09 -4.02 -1.71
N CYS A 96 -5.26 -4.72 -2.46
CA CYS A 96 -3.89 -5.01 -2.07
C CYS A 96 -2.87 -4.07 -2.72
N HIS A 97 -1.70 -3.97 -2.10
CA HIS A 97 -0.57 -3.27 -2.70
C HIS A 97 -0.27 -3.83 -4.10
N GLN A 98 -0.12 -2.94 -5.06
CA GLN A 98 0.05 -3.23 -6.47
C GLN A 98 1.55 -3.48 -6.82
N ALA A 99 2.16 -4.52 -6.21
CA ALA A 99 3.57 -4.84 -6.43
C ALA A 99 3.84 -5.30 -7.86
N ASN A 100 3.16 -6.36 -8.29
CA ASN A 100 3.04 -6.79 -9.68
C ASN A 100 1.84 -7.75 -9.83
N LYS A 101 1.34 -7.90 -11.06
CA LYS A 101 0.18 -8.73 -11.37
C LYS A 101 0.37 -10.21 -10.99
N LEU A 102 1.58 -10.75 -11.15
CA LEU A 102 1.88 -12.15 -10.85
C LEU A 102 1.78 -12.42 -9.33
N ILE A 103 2.32 -11.54 -8.50
CA ILE A 103 2.22 -11.63 -7.04
C ILE A 103 0.75 -11.59 -6.63
N ILE A 104 -0.02 -10.63 -7.13
CA ILE A 104 -1.44 -10.46 -6.79
C ILE A 104 -2.25 -11.70 -7.17
N SER A 105 -2.08 -12.22 -8.39
CA SER A 105 -2.79 -13.40 -8.87
C SER A 105 -2.45 -14.66 -8.06
N ASN A 106 -1.18 -14.86 -7.69
CA ASN A 106 -0.75 -15.97 -6.87
C ASN A 106 -1.23 -15.84 -5.41
N LEU A 107 -1.25 -14.61 -4.86
CA LEU A 107 -1.80 -14.32 -3.55
C LEU A 107 -3.29 -14.70 -3.51
N ALA A 108 -4.09 -14.18 -4.45
CA ALA A 108 -5.51 -14.47 -4.59
C ALA A 108 -5.79 -15.98 -4.60
N ARG A 109 -5.04 -16.73 -5.41
CA ARG A 109 -5.16 -18.19 -5.49
C ARG A 109 -4.84 -18.89 -4.17
N LYS A 110 -3.79 -18.46 -3.48
CA LYS A 110 -3.38 -19.07 -2.20
C LYS A 110 -4.38 -18.85 -1.08
N ILE A 111 -4.94 -17.66 -0.99
CA ILE A 111 -5.95 -17.34 0.04
C ILE A 111 -7.37 -17.72 -0.38
N LYS A 112 -7.54 -18.26 -1.62
CA LYS A 112 -8.83 -18.60 -2.21
C LYS A 112 -9.81 -17.42 -2.29
N PHE A 113 -9.27 -16.22 -2.55
CA PHE A 113 -10.08 -15.02 -2.77
C PHE A 113 -10.35 -14.83 -4.26
N PRO A 114 -11.59 -14.52 -4.69
CA PRO A 114 -11.92 -14.36 -6.10
C PRO A 114 -11.10 -13.23 -6.74
N LEU A 115 -10.37 -13.52 -7.81
CA LEU A 115 -9.55 -12.51 -8.50
C LEU A 115 -10.42 -11.35 -9.06
N SER A 116 -11.68 -11.63 -9.41
CA SER A 116 -12.65 -10.61 -9.84
C SER A 116 -12.98 -9.57 -8.77
N LYS A 117 -12.75 -9.89 -7.49
CA LYS A 117 -12.90 -8.98 -6.36
C LYS A 117 -11.58 -8.27 -5.99
N ILE A 118 -10.53 -8.35 -6.80
CA ILE A 118 -9.25 -7.67 -6.56
C ILE A 118 -9.03 -6.65 -7.68
N PRO A 119 -9.14 -5.35 -7.41
CA PRO A 119 -8.81 -4.31 -8.37
C PRO A 119 -7.34 -4.42 -8.80
N LEU A 120 -7.07 -4.31 -10.11
CA LEU A 120 -5.74 -4.44 -10.69
C LEU A 120 -5.29 -3.11 -11.32
N SER A 121 -5.24 -2.05 -10.53
CA SER A 121 -4.80 -0.71 -10.97
C SER A 121 -3.36 -0.68 -11.49
N ILE A 122 -2.57 -1.71 -11.19
CA ILE A 122 -1.20 -1.85 -11.72
C ILE A 122 -1.14 -1.92 -13.23
N VAL A 123 -2.21 -2.35 -13.90
CA VAL A 123 -2.27 -2.46 -15.36
C VAL A 123 -2.18 -1.08 -16.00
N ASP A 124 -2.82 -0.09 -15.42
CA ASP A 124 -2.94 1.26 -15.97
C ASP A 124 -1.94 2.24 -15.36
N TYR A 125 -1.55 2.04 -14.11
CA TYR A 125 -0.74 3.01 -13.35
C TYR A 125 0.61 2.47 -12.87
N GLY A 126 0.87 1.17 -13.03
CA GLY A 126 2.08 0.54 -12.50
C GLY A 126 2.07 0.43 -10.96
N ASN A 127 3.26 0.25 -10.39
CA ASN A 127 3.43 0.23 -8.94
C ASN A 127 3.60 1.66 -8.41
N THR A 128 2.54 2.22 -7.88
CA THR A 128 2.49 3.59 -7.33
C THR A 128 2.86 3.67 -5.84
N GLY A 129 3.55 2.64 -5.31
CA GLY A 129 4.00 2.63 -3.91
C GLY A 129 2.84 2.70 -2.92
N CYS A 130 2.91 3.65 -1.98
CA CYS A 130 1.89 3.83 -0.95
C CYS A 130 0.53 4.26 -1.51
N ALA A 131 0.49 4.89 -2.68
CA ALA A 131 -0.75 5.30 -3.34
C ALA A 131 -1.50 4.14 -4.01
N SER A 132 -0.90 2.95 -4.12
CA SER A 132 -1.46 1.83 -4.88
C SER A 132 -2.79 1.31 -4.32
N ILE A 133 -2.94 1.26 -3.00
CA ILE A 133 -4.19 0.82 -2.35
C ILE A 133 -5.30 1.87 -2.51
N PRO A 134 -5.13 3.15 -2.12
CA PRO A 134 -6.16 4.15 -2.31
C PRO A 134 -6.54 4.34 -3.78
N LEU A 135 -5.57 4.27 -4.71
CA LEU A 135 -5.82 4.34 -6.14
C LEU A 135 -6.72 3.20 -6.62
N ALA A 136 -6.43 1.96 -6.20
CA ALA A 136 -7.24 0.79 -6.53
C ALA A 136 -8.68 0.89 -5.98
N ILE A 137 -8.86 1.47 -4.80
CA ILE A 137 -10.18 1.73 -4.19
C ILE A 137 -10.94 2.78 -5.02
N CYS A 138 -10.31 3.92 -5.31
CA CYS A 138 -10.93 4.98 -6.09
C CYS A 138 -11.33 4.49 -7.49
N GLU A 139 -10.45 3.75 -8.17
CA GLU A 139 -10.75 3.20 -9.49
C GLU A 139 -11.92 2.21 -9.46
N HIS A 140 -11.98 1.37 -8.41
CA HIS A 140 -13.06 0.41 -8.25
C HIS A 140 -14.43 1.08 -8.13
N TYR A 141 -14.52 2.12 -7.31
CA TYR A 141 -15.80 2.80 -7.04
C TYR A 141 -16.17 3.84 -8.09
N SER A 142 -15.20 4.53 -8.68
CA SER A 142 -15.48 5.55 -9.71
C SER A 142 -16.11 4.99 -11.00
N ASN A 143 -15.86 3.72 -11.29
CA ASN A 143 -16.40 3.03 -12.46
C ASN A 143 -17.74 2.34 -12.18
N LYS A 144 -18.23 2.42 -10.95
CA LYS A 144 -19.53 1.82 -10.57
C LYS A 144 -20.56 2.90 -10.28
N ASN A 145 -21.70 2.85 -10.98
CA ASN A 145 -22.93 3.49 -10.53
C ASN A 145 -23.47 2.68 -9.34
N THR A 146 -22.83 2.80 -8.19
CA THR A 146 -23.24 2.08 -6.99
C THR A 146 -24.30 2.89 -6.25
N SER A 147 -25.50 2.32 -6.15
CA SER A 147 -26.53 2.76 -5.21
C SER A 147 -26.28 2.30 -3.77
N GLN A 148 -25.11 1.73 -3.48
CA GLN A 148 -24.72 1.29 -2.16
C GLN A 148 -24.21 2.47 -1.32
N ASP A 149 -24.78 2.63 -0.13
CA ASP A 149 -24.37 3.68 0.80
C ASP A 149 -22.99 3.42 1.42
N SER A 150 -22.57 2.15 1.52
CA SER A 150 -21.26 1.76 2.05
C SER A 150 -20.82 0.37 1.54
N GLY A 151 -19.51 0.15 1.44
CA GLY A 151 -18.90 -1.13 1.09
C GLY A 151 -17.83 -1.55 2.10
N LYS A 152 -17.87 -2.81 2.57
CA LYS A 152 -16.78 -3.38 3.37
C LYS A 152 -15.65 -3.81 2.45
N ILE A 153 -14.45 -3.32 2.69
CA ILE A 153 -13.27 -3.68 1.93
C ILE A 153 -12.15 -4.20 2.85
N LEU A 154 -11.43 -5.16 2.35
CA LEU A 154 -10.20 -5.63 2.97
C LEU A 154 -9.02 -4.97 2.26
N THR A 155 -8.12 -4.35 3.02
CA THR A 155 -6.89 -3.77 2.47
C THR A 155 -5.69 -4.61 2.89
N CYS A 156 -4.70 -4.76 2.01
CA CYS A 156 -3.49 -5.50 2.30
C CYS A 156 -2.26 -4.77 1.74
N GLY A 157 -1.48 -4.17 2.61
CA GLY A 157 -0.22 -3.51 2.30
C GLY A 157 0.98 -4.35 2.69
N PHE A 158 2.03 -4.33 1.87
CA PHE A 158 3.32 -4.95 2.20
C PHE A 158 4.45 -4.25 1.44
N GLY A 159 5.64 -4.23 2.02
CA GLY A 159 6.78 -3.54 1.43
C GLY A 159 8.00 -3.50 2.33
N ILE A 160 8.75 -2.41 2.18
CA ILE A 160 10.00 -2.18 2.89
C ILE A 160 9.81 -2.34 4.40
N GLY A 161 10.86 -2.96 5.04
CA GLY A 161 10.88 -3.19 6.50
C GLY A 161 11.42 -4.58 6.85
N LEU A 162 10.94 -5.69 6.35
CA LEU A 162 9.70 -5.90 5.62
C LEU A 162 8.50 -5.63 6.53
N SER A 163 7.54 -4.91 6.03
CA SER A 163 6.35 -4.56 6.79
C SER A 163 5.10 -5.04 6.07
N LEU A 164 4.11 -5.48 6.82
CA LEU A 164 2.80 -5.88 6.28
C LEU A 164 1.70 -5.31 7.16
N GLY A 165 0.57 -5.02 6.52
CA GLY A 165 -0.63 -4.57 7.20
C GLY A 165 -1.88 -5.08 6.51
N ILE A 166 -2.85 -5.52 7.29
CA ILE A 166 -4.18 -5.91 6.81
C ILE A 166 -5.18 -5.17 7.66
N VAL A 167 -6.12 -4.51 7.00
CA VAL A 167 -7.17 -3.73 7.66
C VAL A 167 -8.48 -3.94 6.93
N GLY A 168 -9.51 -4.33 7.68
CA GLY A 168 -10.90 -4.31 7.23
C GLY A 168 -11.49 -2.94 7.53
N ILE A 169 -12.00 -2.26 6.52
CA ILE A 169 -12.61 -0.93 6.64
C ILE A 169 -13.95 -0.87 5.90
N THR A 170 -14.79 0.05 6.32
CA THR A 170 -16.01 0.44 5.59
C THR A 170 -15.72 1.72 4.81
N VAL A 171 -16.06 1.72 3.53
CA VAL A 171 -15.87 2.86 2.63
C VAL A 171 -17.22 3.31 2.11
N GLU A 172 -17.43 4.61 2.06
CA GLU A 172 -18.58 5.23 1.41
C GLU A 172 -18.21 5.53 -0.05
N PRO A 173 -18.80 4.83 -1.04
CA PRO A 173 -18.43 4.97 -2.45
C PRO A 173 -18.48 6.41 -2.99
N GLN A 174 -19.42 7.22 -2.51
CA GLN A 174 -19.56 8.62 -2.90
C GLN A 174 -18.35 9.49 -2.49
N ASN A 175 -17.53 9.03 -1.55
CA ASN A 175 -16.30 9.70 -1.13
C ASN A 175 -15.07 9.25 -1.93
N CYS A 176 -15.24 8.30 -2.86
CA CYS A 176 -14.20 7.81 -3.75
C CYS A 176 -14.24 8.56 -5.08
N PHE A 177 -13.42 9.59 -5.21
CA PHE A 177 -13.37 10.38 -6.43
C PHE A 177 -12.69 9.63 -7.58
N PRO A 178 -13.11 9.88 -8.83
CA PRO A 178 -12.48 9.29 -10.00
C PRO A 178 -11.02 9.73 -10.14
N VAL A 179 -10.20 8.83 -10.66
CA VAL A 179 -8.82 9.17 -11.01
C VAL A 179 -8.82 10.06 -12.24
N PHE A 180 -8.18 11.21 -12.15
CA PHE A 180 -8.06 12.14 -13.26
C PHE A 180 -6.60 12.47 -13.56
N ARG A 181 -6.32 12.76 -14.83
CA ARG A 181 -4.97 13.17 -15.27
C ARG A 181 -4.85 14.68 -15.19
N VAL A 182 -3.85 15.14 -14.48
CA VAL A 182 -3.45 16.54 -14.46
C VAL A 182 -2.44 16.77 -15.59
N LYS A 183 -2.68 17.75 -16.45
CA LYS A 183 -1.77 18.09 -17.55
C LYS A 183 -0.61 18.95 -17.08
N GLU A 184 -0.87 19.77 -16.05
CA GLU A 184 0.12 20.67 -15.49
C GLU A 184 0.78 20.03 -14.28
N ARG A 185 2.11 20.18 -14.21
CA ARG A 185 2.87 19.79 -13.03
C ARG A 185 2.59 20.84 -11.95
N TYR A 186 2.32 20.37 -10.73
CA TYR A 186 2.24 21.27 -9.60
C TYR A 186 3.59 22.01 -9.44
N ASP A 187 3.53 23.33 -9.43
CA ASP A 187 4.64 24.22 -9.19
C ASP A 187 4.16 25.27 -8.19
N ASP A 188 4.73 25.24 -6.99
CA ASP A 188 4.41 26.23 -5.95
C ASP A 188 5.16 27.55 -6.14
N GLY A 189 5.98 27.63 -7.21
CA GLY A 189 6.81 28.79 -7.49
C GLY A 189 8.01 28.95 -6.55
N LEU A 190 8.23 27.98 -5.64
CA LEU A 190 9.34 27.98 -4.69
C LEU A 190 10.56 27.30 -5.27
N SER A 191 11.73 27.87 -5.04
CA SER A 191 13.03 27.30 -5.34
C SER A 191 13.60 26.59 -4.10
N PHE A 192 14.65 25.80 -4.29
CA PHE A 192 15.36 25.18 -3.16
C PHE A 192 15.90 26.22 -2.17
N GLU A 193 16.19 27.44 -2.61
CA GLU A 193 16.69 28.51 -1.75
C GLU A 193 15.62 29.03 -0.81
N ASP A 194 14.34 28.93 -1.17
CA ASP A 194 13.21 29.39 -0.35
C ASP A 194 12.94 28.45 0.85
N TYR A 195 13.56 27.26 0.86
CA TYR A 195 13.47 26.28 1.96
C TYR A 195 14.69 26.27 2.89
N LYS A 196 15.65 27.16 2.70
CA LYS A 196 16.81 27.33 3.58
C LYS A 196 16.54 28.35 4.67
#